data_ec21fd3375fdd5518a3d055fd39d5af9
#
_entry.id   ec21fd3375fdd5518a3d055fd39d5af9
#
_cell.length_a   1.000
_cell.length_b   1.000
_cell.length_c   1.000
_cell.angle_alpha   90.00
_cell.angle_beta   90.00
_cell.angle_gamma   90.00
#
_symmetry.space_group_name_H-M   'P 1'
#
loop_
_entity.id
_entity.type
_entity.pdbx_description
1 polymer ?
#
loop_
_entity_poly.entity_id
_entity_poly.type
_entity_poly.pdbx_seq_one_letter_code
_entity_poly.pdbx_strand_id
1 'polypeptide(L)'
;LETIKNIAPNFDLVVCAVPGSVGFKVLKTLLESKVDVIDISFSPENILELNDLAIKNGVTAFVDMGVAPGLDNIILGYYDSFLNVESFECLVGGLPKEKYTYKAPFSPADVIEEYTRPARFIEKGKIITKEALSDPQHVVAKGLVLQSFNTDGLRSLLETMKHIPNMKEKTLRYVGHREEMIFLRDSGFFNKENLEFTSKVLFDKWKLLPFDDEFTFMRVTIKGDNEKHVWELYDETDKKTRLSSMSRTTGYTCCAMAEVILSNQWGRPGIFPGELVGRESRIFKHVISFLKERNIELVEC
;
A
#
# COMPACT_ATOMS: atom_id res chain seq x y z
N LEU A 1 -15.21 -6.77 -18.28
CA LEU A 1 -16.08 -6.02 -17.36
C LEU A 1 -17.53 -6.55 -17.37
N GLU A 2 -18.07 -6.95 -18.51
CA GLU A 2 -19.44 -7.49 -18.62
C GLU A 2 -19.67 -8.69 -17.68
N THR A 3 -18.72 -9.61 -17.64
CA THR A 3 -18.77 -10.75 -16.72
C THR A 3 -18.86 -10.32 -15.26
N ILE A 4 -18.12 -9.28 -14.87
CA ILE A 4 -18.16 -8.72 -13.50
C ILE A 4 -19.56 -8.19 -13.20
N LYS A 5 -20.16 -7.40 -14.10
CA LYS A 5 -21.52 -6.85 -13.94
C LYS A 5 -22.57 -7.94 -13.72
N ASN A 6 -22.41 -9.08 -14.40
CA ASN A 6 -23.36 -10.17 -14.31
C ASN A 6 -23.20 -11.04 -13.05
N ILE A 7 -21.99 -11.11 -12.50
CA ILE A 7 -21.68 -12.02 -11.39
C ILE A 7 -21.66 -11.28 -10.05
N ALA A 8 -21.10 -10.07 -9.98
CA ALA A 8 -20.89 -9.32 -8.74
C ALA A 8 -22.16 -9.14 -7.88
N PRO A 9 -23.38 -8.90 -8.46
CA PRO A 9 -24.59 -8.75 -7.65
C PRO A 9 -25.03 -10.00 -6.86
N ASN A 10 -24.38 -11.15 -7.09
CA ASN A 10 -24.69 -12.39 -6.35
C ASN A 10 -23.87 -12.54 -5.06
N PHE A 11 -23.04 -11.56 -4.72
CA PHE A 11 -22.16 -11.59 -3.55
C PHE A 11 -22.48 -10.43 -2.61
N ASP A 12 -22.30 -10.65 -1.31
CA ASP A 12 -22.45 -9.64 -0.28
C ASP A 12 -21.24 -8.66 -0.29
N LEU A 13 -20.07 -9.15 -0.71
CA LEU A 13 -18.82 -8.41 -0.76
C LEU A 13 -17.91 -8.95 -1.87
N VAL A 14 -17.20 -8.06 -2.55
CA VAL A 14 -16.18 -8.43 -3.55
C VAL A 14 -14.83 -7.86 -3.15
N VAL A 15 -13.79 -8.70 -3.19
CA VAL A 15 -12.39 -8.24 -3.06
C VAL A 15 -11.84 -7.97 -4.46
N CYS A 16 -11.43 -6.73 -4.71
CA CYS A 16 -10.79 -6.31 -5.94
C CYS A 16 -9.26 -6.34 -5.76
N ALA A 17 -8.62 -7.36 -6.35
CA ALA A 17 -7.19 -7.61 -6.27
C ALA A 17 -6.58 -7.76 -7.67
N VAL A 18 -6.90 -6.84 -8.56
CA VAL A 18 -6.43 -6.82 -9.95
C VAL A 18 -5.22 -5.91 -10.10
N PRO A 19 -4.42 -6.05 -11.18
CA PRO A 19 -3.33 -5.12 -11.48
C PRO A 19 -3.79 -3.66 -11.51
N GLY A 20 -2.96 -2.73 -11.01
CA GLY A 20 -3.28 -1.31 -10.91
C GLY A 20 -3.79 -0.68 -12.20
N SER A 21 -3.23 -1.06 -13.35
CA SER A 21 -3.61 -0.56 -14.68
C SER A 21 -5.09 -0.76 -15.06
N VAL A 22 -5.80 -1.68 -14.39
CA VAL A 22 -7.23 -1.95 -14.63
C VAL A 22 -8.09 -1.72 -13.40
N GLY A 23 -7.48 -1.46 -12.22
CA GLY A 23 -8.14 -1.37 -10.92
C GLY A 23 -9.28 -0.36 -10.91
N PHE A 24 -9.04 0.88 -11.33
CA PHE A 24 -10.05 1.93 -11.37
C PHE A 24 -11.32 1.53 -12.17
N LYS A 25 -11.12 0.90 -13.33
CA LYS A 25 -12.24 0.47 -14.18
C LYS A 25 -13.02 -0.70 -13.55
N VAL A 26 -12.30 -1.61 -12.90
CA VAL A 26 -12.93 -2.74 -12.19
C VAL A 26 -13.69 -2.24 -10.98
N LEU A 27 -13.08 -1.40 -10.14
CA LEU A 27 -13.74 -0.79 -8.99
C LEU A 27 -15.01 -0.04 -9.40
N LYS A 28 -14.93 0.83 -10.41
CA LYS A 28 -16.11 1.52 -10.96
C LYS A 28 -17.21 0.56 -11.37
N THR A 29 -16.85 -0.54 -12.05
CA THR A 29 -17.82 -1.56 -12.50
C THR A 29 -18.49 -2.26 -11.31
N LEU A 30 -17.75 -2.56 -10.25
CA LEU A 30 -18.27 -3.15 -9.02
C LEU A 30 -19.25 -2.21 -8.32
N LEU A 31 -18.92 -0.92 -8.20
CA LEU A 31 -19.80 0.10 -7.64
C LEU A 31 -21.09 0.24 -8.46
N GLU A 32 -21.00 0.21 -9.80
CA GLU A 32 -22.18 0.20 -10.69
C GLU A 32 -23.03 -1.06 -10.51
N SER A 33 -22.43 -2.17 -10.10
CA SER A 33 -23.10 -3.44 -9.82
C SER A 33 -23.74 -3.51 -8.43
N LYS A 34 -23.64 -2.44 -7.63
CA LYS A 34 -24.23 -2.29 -6.30
C LYS A 34 -23.78 -3.37 -5.30
N VAL A 35 -22.50 -3.69 -5.28
CA VAL A 35 -21.89 -4.60 -4.31
C VAL A 35 -20.83 -3.88 -3.50
N ASP A 36 -20.73 -4.18 -2.22
CA ASP A 36 -19.67 -3.67 -1.36
C ASP A 36 -18.30 -4.21 -1.78
N VAL A 37 -17.25 -3.39 -1.63
CA VAL A 37 -15.93 -3.71 -2.18
C VAL A 37 -14.84 -3.48 -1.15
N ILE A 38 -13.86 -4.39 -1.11
CA ILE A 38 -12.53 -4.12 -0.58
C ILE A 38 -11.57 -4.08 -1.77
N ASP A 39 -10.87 -3.00 -1.97
CA ASP A 39 -9.92 -2.84 -3.07
C ASP A 39 -8.48 -2.75 -2.55
N ILE A 40 -7.63 -3.60 -3.11
CA ILE A 40 -6.17 -3.61 -2.90
C ILE A 40 -5.39 -3.36 -4.18
N SER A 41 -6.07 -2.95 -5.25
CA SER A 41 -5.41 -2.59 -6.50
C SER A 41 -4.69 -1.24 -6.36
N PHE A 42 -3.46 -1.17 -6.87
CA PHE A 42 -2.64 0.04 -6.83
C PHE A 42 -2.87 0.88 -8.09
N SER A 43 -4.10 1.40 -8.26
CA SER A 43 -4.49 2.17 -9.45
C SER A 43 -3.79 3.53 -9.51
N PRO A 44 -3.32 3.98 -10.69
CA PRO A 44 -2.72 5.31 -10.85
C PRO A 44 -3.75 6.45 -10.77
N GLU A 45 -5.01 6.16 -11.02
CA GLU A 45 -6.09 7.15 -10.98
C GLU A 45 -6.48 7.51 -9.54
N ASN A 46 -7.13 8.66 -9.39
CA ASN A 46 -7.68 9.09 -8.12
C ASN A 46 -9.00 8.35 -7.81
N ILE A 47 -8.94 7.34 -6.96
CA ILE A 47 -10.10 6.52 -6.60
C ILE A 47 -11.21 7.30 -5.88
N LEU A 48 -10.88 8.41 -5.21
CA LEU A 48 -11.87 9.24 -4.51
C LEU A 48 -12.90 9.89 -5.45
N GLU A 49 -12.57 10.01 -6.74
CA GLU A 49 -13.53 10.49 -7.77
C GLU A 49 -14.76 9.58 -7.92
N LEU A 50 -14.68 8.33 -7.46
CA LEU A 50 -15.82 7.39 -7.49
C LEU A 50 -16.74 7.51 -6.27
N ASN A 51 -16.46 8.40 -5.32
CA ASN A 51 -17.22 8.52 -4.07
C ASN A 51 -18.72 8.78 -4.30
N ASP A 52 -19.05 9.74 -5.16
CA ASP A 52 -20.45 10.06 -5.45
C ASP A 52 -21.20 8.90 -6.10
N LEU A 53 -20.50 8.09 -6.91
CA LEU A 53 -21.05 6.87 -7.50
C LEU A 53 -21.38 5.82 -6.43
N ALA A 54 -20.47 5.62 -5.47
CA ALA A 54 -20.65 4.70 -4.35
C ALA A 54 -21.84 5.14 -3.49
N ILE A 55 -21.91 6.42 -3.10
CA ILE A 55 -23.02 6.99 -2.31
C ILE A 55 -24.34 6.82 -3.06
N LYS A 56 -24.40 7.17 -4.35
CA LYS A 56 -25.61 7.06 -5.19
C LYS A 56 -26.15 5.64 -5.24
N ASN A 57 -25.24 4.64 -5.27
CA ASN A 57 -25.62 3.25 -5.36
C ASN A 57 -25.82 2.58 -4.00
N GLY A 58 -25.57 3.31 -2.89
CA GLY A 58 -25.73 2.82 -1.51
C GLY A 58 -24.73 1.77 -1.11
N VAL A 59 -23.51 1.79 -1.69
CA VAL A 59 -22.46 0.79 -1.46
C VAL A 59 -21.26 1.39 -0.77
N THR A 60 -20.56 0.55 0.00
CA THR A 60 -19.31 0.86 0.68
C THR A 60 -18.14 0.31 -0.11
N ALA A 61 -17.11 1.11 -0.32
CA ALA A 61 -15.83 0.60 -0.80
C ALA A 61 -14.70 1.03 0.14
N PHE A 62 -14.02 0.07 0.75
CA PHE A 62 -12.74 0.29 1.41
C PHE A 62 -11.65 0.10 0.37
N VAL A 63 -10.82 1.13 0.19
CA VAL A 63 -9.84 1.20 -0.89
C VAL A 63 -8.43 1.36 -0.35
N ASP A 64 -7.44 0.95 -1.15
CA ASP A 64 -6.03 0.92 -0.73
C ASP A 64 -5.82 0.10 0.57
N MET A 65 -6.48 -1.07 0.70
CA MET A 65 -6.49 -1.87 1.92
C MET A 65 -5.36 -2.91 1.95
N GLY A 66 -4.16 -2.46 1.61
CA GLY A 66 -2.94 -3.26 1.66
C GLY A 66 -2.11 -3.05 2.93
N VAL A 67 -0.79 -3.25 2.81
CA VAL A 67 0.15 -2.96 3.90
C VAL A 67 0.57 -1.49 3.90
N ALA A 68 0.92 -0.95 2.73
CA ALA A 68 1.16 0.46 2.42
C ALA A 68 1.00 0.66 0.89
N PRO A 69 -0.02 1.39 0.49
CA PRO A 69 -1.06 2.02 1.32
C PRO A 69 -2.00 1.00 1.98
N GLY A 70 -2.51 1.34 3.15
CA GLY A 70 -3.53 0.58 3.86
C GLY A 70 -3.31 0.55 5.36
N LEU A 71 -2.53 -0.40 5.87
CA LEU A 71 -2.26 -0.52 7.31
C LEU A 71 -1.55 0.74 7.86
N ASP A 72 -0.60 1.29 7.13
CA ASP A 72 0.06 2.55 7.48
C ASP A 72 -0.93 3.72 7.56
N ASN A 73 -1.86 3.80 6.61
CA ASN A 73 -2.92 4.80 6.59
C ASN A 73 -3.91 4.61 7.75
N ILE A 74 -4.28 3.35 8.07
CA ILE A 74 -5.13 3.03 9.23
C ILE A 74 -4.46 3.49 10.52
N ILE A 75 -3.15 3.26 10.68
CA ILE A 75 -2.38 3.75 11.82
C ILE A 75 -2.40 5.27 11.87
N LEU A 76 -2.14 5.96 10.75
CA LEU A 76 -2.21 7.42 10.70
C LEU A 76 -3.59 7.93 11.09
N GLY A 77 -4.67 7.37 10.54
CA GLY A 77 -6.03 7.77 10.83
C GLY A 77 -6.40 7.63 12.31
N TYR A 78 -5.90 6.58 12.97
CA TYR A 78 -6.09 6.38 14.40
C TYR A 78 -5.49 7.54 15.21
N TYR A 79 -4.23 7.89 14.96
CA TYR A 79 -3.58 9.00 15.67
C TYR A 79 -4.18 10.36 15.32
N ASP A 80 -4.52 10.59 14.06
CA ASP A 80 -5.17 11.83 13.61
C ASP A 80 -6.54 12.07 14.27
N SER A 81 -7.16 11.05 14.84
CA SER A 81 -8.44 11.18 15.53
C SER A 81 -8.35 11.88 16.89
N PHE A 82 -7.18 11.99 17.50
CA PHE A 82 -6.97 12.56 18.83
C PHE A 82 -5.66 13.35 19.00
N LEU A 83 -4.74 13.28 18.04
CA LEU A 83 -3.45 13.97 18.06
C LEU A 83 -3.46 15.04 16.97
N ASN A 84 -2.91 16.22 17.25
CA ASN A 84 -2.64 17.21 16.20
C ASN A 84 -1.37 16.81 15.45
N VAL A 85 -1.54 15.98 14.42
CA VAL A 85 -0.43 15.41 13.67
C VAL A 85 0.30 16.46 12.86
N GLU A 86 1.60 16.60 13.09
CA GLU A 86 2.50 17.55 12.41
C GLU A 86 3.34 16.87 11.31
N SER A 87 3.60 15.57 11.46
CA SER A 87 4.30 14.81 10.43
C SER A 87 3.97 13.32 10.43
N PHE A 88 3.97 12.76 9.22
CA PHE A 88 3.84 11.34 8.94
C PHE A 88 4.96 10.88 8.02
N GLU A 89 5.59 9.77 8.36
CA GLU A 89 6.56 9.09 7.50
C GLU A 89 6.27 7.59 7.50
N CYS A 90 6.11 7.00 6.32
CA CYS A 90 6.10 5.56 6.13
C CYS A 90 7.34 5.13 5.35
N LEU A 91 8.05 4.13 5.87
CA LEU A 91 9.14 3.43 5.20
C LEU A 91 8.70 1.97 5.04
N VAL A 92 8.57 1.48 3.81
CA VAL A 92 8.05 0.14 3.55
C VAL A 92 8.83 -0.59 2.46
N GLY A 93 8.99 -1.89 2.61
CA GLY A 93 9.57 -2.73 1.57
C GLY A 93 9.29 -4.21 1.78
N GLY A 94 9.01 -4.90 0.68
CA GLY A 94 9.06 -6.35 0.57
C GLY A 94 10.35 -6.76 -0.13
N LEU A 95 11.12 -7.65 0.47
CA LEU A 95 12.45 -8.01 0.00
C LEU A 95 12.65 -9.52 0.06
N PRO A 96 13.33 -10.12 -0.95
CA PRO A 96 13.77 -11.50 -0.83
C PRO A 96 14.77 -11.62 0.32
N LYS A 97 14.80 -12.76 1.01
CA LYS A 97 15.83 -13.03 2.01
C LYS A 97 17.22 -13.18 1.39
N GLU A 98 17.29 -13.56 0.14
CA GLU A 98 18.53 -13.66 -0.62
C GLU A 98 18.93 -12.28 -1.17
N LYS A 99 20.00 -11.71 -0.59
CA LYS A 99 20.38 -10.29 -0.78
C LYS A 99 20.80 -9.90 -2.19
N TYR A 100 21.34 -10.83 -2.98
CA TYR A 100 21.96 -10.54 -4.28
C TYR A 100 20.99 -10.65 -5.47
N THR A 101 19.74 -10.99 -5.20
CA THR A 101 18.70 -11.06 -6.21
C THR A 101 17.52 -10.23 -5.77
N TYR A 102 16.97 -9.42 -6.64
CA TYR A 102 15.69 -8.78 -6.37
C TYR A 102 14.55 -9.69 -6.81
N LYS A 103 13.53 -9.81 -5.98
CA LYS A 103 12.27 -10.47 -6.29
C LYS A 103 11.13 -9.49 -5.99
N ALA A 104 10.24 -9.31 -6.94
CA ALA A 104 9.07 -8.47 -6.75
C ALA A 104 8.00 -9.26 -5.97
N PRO A 105 7.66 -8.84 -4.75
CA PRO A 105 6.64 -9.54 -3.95
C PRO A 105 5.21 -9.22 -4.40
N PHE A 106 5.06 -8.28 -5.33
CA PHE A 106 3.80 -7.87 -5.97
C PHE A 106 4.05 -7.67 -7.48
N SER A 107 3.14 -6.99 -8.19
CA SER A 107 3.22 -6.79 -9.64
C SER A 107 4.56 -6.15 -10.05
N PRO A 108 5.40 -6.82 -10.86
CA PRO A 108 6.65 -6.23 -11.34
C PRO A 108 6.46 -4.97 -12.18
N ALA A 109 5.30 -4.80 -12.82
CA ALA A 109 4.96 -3.58 -13.55
C ALA A 109 4.84 -2.39 -12.59
N ASP A 110 4.15 -2.58 -11.47
CA ASP A 110 3.98 -1.54 -10.45
C ASP A 110 5.33 -1.20 -9.79
N VAL A 111 6.24 -2.18 -9.65
CA VAL A 111 7.62 -1.94 -9.18
C VAL A 111 8.39 -1.03 -10.14
N ILE A 112 8.26 -1.21 -11.47
CA ILE A 112 8.90 -0.31 -12.45
C ILE A 112 8.30 1.10 -12.33
N GLU A 113 6.99 1.21 -12.13
CA GLU A 113 6.35 2.51 -11.92
C GLU A 113 6.87 3.23 -10.67
N GLU A 114 7.16 2.52 -9.58
CA GLU A 114 7.79 3.12 -8.39
C GLU A 114 9.14 3.78 -8.72
N TYR A 115 9.88 3.28 -9.71
CA TYR A 115 11.21 3.79 -10.06
C TYR A 115 11.19 4.89 -11.11
N THR A 116 10.06 5.11 -11.76
CA THR A 116 9.92 6.07 -12.87
C THR A 116 8.93 7.18 -12.60
N ARG A 117 7.91 6.94 -11.76
CA ARG A 117 6.90 7.94 -11.41
C ARG A 117 7.47 8.94 -10.40
N PRO A 118 7.35 10.28 -10.67
CA PRO A 118 7.74 11.29 -9.69
C PRO A 118 6.95 11.13 -8.38
N ALA A 119 7.65 11.22 -7.26
CA ALA A 119 7.09 11.07 -5.92
C ALA A 119 6.45 12.38 -5.45
N ARG A 120 5.19 12.33 -5.01
CA ARG A 120 4.47 13.47 -4.41
C ARG A 120 4.51 13.38 -2.90
N PHE A 121 4.93 14.47 -2.26
CA PHE A 121 5.00 14.62 -0.80
C PHE A 121 4.26 15.87 -0.36
N ILE A 122 4.00 15.99 0.94
CA ILE A 122 3.59 17.26 1.54
C ILE A 122 4.74 17.76 2.38
N GLU A 123 5.21 18.97 2.08
CA GLU A 123 6.22 19.69 2.87
C GLU A 123 5.69 21.11 3.18
N LYS A 124 5.67 21.44 4.46
CA LYS A 124 5.16 22.74 4.97
C LYS A 124 3.74 23.05 4.43
N GLY A 125 2.86 22.07 4.40
CA GLY A 125 1.49 22.19 3.93
C GLY A 125 1.31 22.31 2.41
N LYS A 126 2.35 22.06 1.61
CA LYS A 126 2.29 22.14 0.15
C LYS A 126 2.66 20.80 -0.47
N ILE A 127 1.92 20.41 -1.50
CA ILE A 127 2.28 19.27 -2.33
C ILE A 127 3.53 19.66 -3.13
N ILE A 128 4.58 18.88 -2.98
CA ILE A 128 5.81 18.97 -3.76
C ILE A 128 6.05 17.69 -4.51
N THR A 129 6.78 17.79 -5.62
CA THR A 129 7.16 16.64 -6.44
C THR A 129 8.67 16.47 -6.40
N LYS A 130 9.12 15.26 -6.14
CA LYS A 130 10.54 14.87 -6.16
C LYS A 130 10.76 13.77 -7.18
N GLU A 131 11.97 13.67 -7.68
CA GLU A 131 12.35 12.58 -8.56
C GLU A 131 12.26 11.24 -7.84
N ALA A 132 11.75 10.21 -8.51
CA ALA A 132 11.81 8.84 -8.01
C ALA A 132 13.27 8.40 -7.78
N LEU A 133 13.49 7.49 -6.84
CA LEU A 133 14.84 7.03 -6.45
C LEU A 133 15.74 8.10 -5.81
N SER A 134 15.27 9.34 -5.62
CA SER A 134 16.06 10.40 -5.01
C SER A 134 16.09 10.29 -3.47
N ASP A 135 16.94 11.11 -2.82
CA ASP A 135 17.04 11.28 -1.37
C ASP A 135 17.21 9.95 -0.58
N PRO A 136 18.26 9.16 -0.90
CA PRO A 136 18.51 7.89 -0.24
C PRO A 136 18.94 8.06 1.21
N GLN A 137 18.47 7.16 2.09
CA GLN A 137 18.86 7.11 3.49
C GLN A 137 19.06 5.66 3.93
N HIS A 138 20.06 5.39 4.77
CA HIS A 138 20.22 4.07 5.36
C HIS A 138 19.26 3.90 6.56
N VAL A 139 18.62 2.75 6.60
CA VAL A 139 17.65 2.36 7.62
C VAL A 139 18.06 1.02 8.22
N VAL A 140 18.20 0.97 9.53
CA VAL A 140 18.41 -0.32 10.23
C VAL A 140 17.05 -0.94 10.54
N ALA A 141 16.84 -2.16 10.07
CA ALA A 141 15.63 -2.95 10.25
C ALA A 141 15.99 -4.38 10.63
N LYS A 142 15.64 -4.83 11.86
CA LYS A 142 15.94 -6.20 12.35
C LYS A 142 17.38 -6.65 12.10
N GLY A 143 18.36 -5.77 12.33
CA GLY A 143 19.79 -6.04 12.13
C GLY A 143 20.27 -5.99 10.67
N LEU A 144 19.41 -5.69 9.73
CA LEU A 144 19.74 -5.45 8.32
C LEU A 144 19.94 -3.96 8.07
N VAL A 145 20.89 -3.60 7.22
CA VAL A 145 21.00 -2.23 6.69
C VAL A 145 20.31 -2.21 5.32
N LEU A 146 19.21 -1.46 5.26
CA LEU A 146 18.44 -1.21 4.05
C LEU A 146 18.67 0.23 3.59
N GLN A 147 18.23 0.54 2.38
CA GLN A 147 18.24 1.88 1.81
C GLN A 147 16.82 2.29 1.46
N SER A 148 16.35 3.43 2.01
CA SER A 148 15.11 4.06 1.58
C SER A 148 15.38 5.08 0.49
N PHE A 149 14.38 5.30 -0.36
CA PHE A 149 14.39 6.34 -1.40
C PHE A 149 12.96 6.77 -1.74
N ASN A 150 12.82 7.92 -2.40
CA ASN A 150 11.53 8.52 -2.70
C ASN A 150 10.75 7.71 -3.72
N THR A 151 9.49 7.41 -3.40
CA THR A 151 8.48 6.80 -4.25
C THR A 151 7.11 7.45 -4.03
N ASP A 152 6.18 7.33 -4.99
CA ASP A 152 4.87 7.98 -4.94
C ASP A 152 3.83 7.11 -4.21
N GLY A 153 3.87 7.10 -2.90
CA GLY A 153 3.04 6.24 -2.06
C GLY A 153 1.91 6.93 -1.28
N LEU A 154 1.92 8.25 -1.08
CA LEU A 154 0.93 8.96 -0.24
C LEU A 154 -0.52 8.88 -0.75
N ARG A 155 -0.74 8.79 -2.06
CA ARG A 155 -2.05 8.55 -2.70
C ARG A 155 -3.20 9.40 -2.11
N SER A 156 -4.18 8.73 -1.47
CA SER A 156 -5.36 9.39 -0.87
C SER A 156 -5.00 10.41 0.20
N LEU A 157 -3.91 10.21 0.93
CA LEU A 157 -3.44 11.14 1.97
C LEU A 157 -3.22 12.56 1.43
N LEU A 158 -2.84 12.71 0.16
CA LEU A 158 -2.67 14.02 -0.48
C LEU A 158 -3.96 14.85 -0.50
N GLU A 159 -5.12 14.19 -0.40
CA GLU A 159 -6.44 14.84 -0.38
C GLU A 159 -7.11 14.79 0.98
N THR A 160 -7.07 13.67 1.64
CA THR A 160 -7.81 13.41 2.88
C THR A 160 -7.11 13.98 4.12
N MET A 161 -5.78 14.13 4.06
CA MET A 161 -4.93 14.56 5.18
C MET A 161 -4.17 15.87 4.90
N LYS A 162 -4.73 16.78 4.11
CA LYS A 162 -4.13 18.07 3.73
C LYS A 162 -3.76 18.98 4.93
N HIS A 163 -4.37 18.76 6.08
CA HIS A 163 -4.08 19.51 7.30
C HIS A 163 -2.73 19.13 7.91
N ILE A 164 -2.19 17.94 7.60
CA ILE A 164 -0.88 17.51 8.08
C ILE A 164 0.22 18.19 7.26
N PRO A 165 1.07 19.01 7.88
CA PRO A 165 2.00 19.86 7.13
C PRO A 165 3.17 19.10 6.50
N ASN A 166 3.51 17.91 6.97
CA ASN A 166 4.63 17.16 6.43
C ASN A 166 4.30 15.66 6.32
N MET A 167 4.25 15.14 5.11
CA MET A 167 3.98 13.71 4.87
C MET A 167 4.88 13.16 3.77
N LYS A 168 5.41 11.97 3.98
CA LYS A 168 6.19 11.23 2.97
C LYS A 168 6.06 9.73 3.15
N GLU A 169 6.16 9.04 2.04
CA GLU A 169 6.33 7.59 1.99
C GLU A 169 7.54 7.26 1.13
N LYS A 170 8.34 6.29 1.56
CA LYS A 170 9.56 5.87 0.87
C LYS A 170 9.62 4.36 0.80
N THR A 171 10.08 3.85 -0.32
CA THR A 171 10.35 2.43 -0.51
C THR A 171 11.70 2.04 0.07
N LEU A 172 11.77 0.84 0.65
CA LEU A 172 12.98 0.21 1.18
C LEU A 172 13.48 -0.88 0.23
N ARG A 173 14.78 -0.90 -0.02
CA ARG A 173 15.47 -1.99 -0.75
C ARG A 173 16.82 -2.28 -0.10
N TYR A 174 17.46 -3.36 -0.50
CA TYR A 174 18.87 -3.59 -0.15
C TYR A 174 19.75 -2.48 -0.72
N VAL A 175 20.83 -2.16 0.01
CA VAL A 175 21.82 -1.18 -0.45
C VAL A 175 22.42 -1.65 -1.78
N GLY A 176 22.48 -0.76 -2.77
CA GLY A 176 22.96 -1.02 -4.13
C GLY A 176 21.86 -1.18 -5.17
N HIS A 177 20.69 -1.70 -4.78
CA HIS A 177 19.57 -1.89 -5.73
C HIS A 177 19.12 -0.57 -6.39
N ARG A 178 19.07 0.51 -5.61
CA ARG A 178 18.71 1.84 -6.12
C ARG A 178 19.65 2.28 -7.25
N GLU A 179 20.93 2.10 -7.08
CA GLU A 179 21.97 2.47 -8.05
C GLU A 179 21.83 1.67 -9.35
N GLU A 180 21.48 0.40 -9.25
CA GLU A 180 21.17 -0.45 -10.42
C GLU A 180 19.95 0.07 -11.19
N MET A 181 18.88 0.47 -10.47
CA MET A 181 17.67 1.01 -11.09
C MET A 181 17.92 2.38 -11.74
N ILE A 182 18.73 3.23 -11.14
CA ILE A 182 19.17 4.49 -11.74
C ILE A 182 19.96 4.22 -13.04
N PHE A 183 20.89 3.28 -12.99
CA PHE A 183 21.65 2.92 -14.18
C PHE A 183 20.73 2.45 -15.33
N LEU A 184 19.77 1.59 -15.04
CA LEU A 184 18.81 1.14 -16.06
C LEU A 184 17.95 2.30 -16.58
N ARG A 185 17.46 3.15 -15.70
CA ARG A 185 16.64 4.32 -16.06
C ARG A 185 17.45 5.28 -16.97
N ASP A 186 18.63 5.68 -16.53
CA ASP A 186 19.44 6.68 -17.21
C ASP A 186 20.05 6.13 -18.53
N SER A 187 20.17 4.81 -18.64
CA SER A 187 20.51 4.11 -19.89
C SER A 187 19.33 3.95 -20.86
N GLY A 188 18.12 4.42 -20.49
CA GLY A 188 16.94 4.39 -21.33
C GLY A 188 16.17 3.08 -21.36
N PHE A 189 16.47 2.12 -20.46
CA PHE A 189 15.74 0.84 -20.40
C PHE A 189 14.26 1.03 -20.02
N PHE A 190 13.93 2.06 -19.24
CA PHE A 190 12.55 2.38 -18.87
C PHE A 190 11.86 3.38 -19.78
N ASN A 191 12.49 3.80 -20.88
CA ASN A 191 11.85 4.60 -21.91
C ASN A 191 10.75 3.81 -22.61
N LYS A 192 9.71 4.50 -23.08
CA LYS A 192 8.51 3.90 -23.66
C LYS A 192 8.83 2.88 -24.78
N GLU A 193 9.80 3.17 -25.62
CA GLU A 193 10.24 2.31 -26.72
C GLU A 193 10.93 1.02 -26.29
N ASN A 194 11.55 1.02 -25.09
CA ASN A 194 12.30 -0.12 -24.54
C ASN A 194 11.56 -0.86 -23.44
N LEU A 195 10.48 -0.27 -22.92
CA LEU A 195 9.80 -0.73 -21.71
C LEU A 195 9.25 -2.15 -21.84
N GLU A 196 8.70 -2.52 -22.99
CA GLU A 196 8.16 -3.86 -23.21
C GLU A 196 9.25 -4.93 -23.12
N PHE A 197 10.37 -4.71 -23.81
CA PHE A 197 11.53 -5.62 -23.75
C PHE A 197 12.11 -5.70 -22.34
N THR A 198 12.36 -4.55 -21.71
CA THR A 198 12.89 -4.46 -20.36
C THR A 198 11.99 -5.19 -19.35
N SER A 199 10.69 -4.93 -19.41
CA SER A 199 9.71 -5.58 -18.55
C SER A 199 9.73 -7.10 -18.72
N LYS A 200 9.81 -7.61 -19.94
CA LYS A 200 9.88 -9.05 -20.21
C LYS A 200 11.09 -9.70 -19.55
N VAL A 201 12.26 -9.05 -19.64
CA VAL A 201 13.50 -9.56 -19.02
C VAL A 201 13.43 -9.49 -17.50
N LEU A 202 13.02 -8.34 -16.95
CA LEU A 202 12.96 -8.12 -15.50
C LEU A 202 11.89 -9.00 -14.84
N PHE A 203 10.71 -9.13 -15.42
CA PHE A 203 9.61 -9.90 -14.85
C PHE A 203 9.94 -11.39 -14.73
N ASP A 204 10.67 -11.94 -15.71
CA ASP A 204 11.15 -13.33 -15.62
C ASP A 204 12.09 -13.52 -14.43
N LYS A 205 13.00 -12.56 -14.20
CA LYS A 205 13.99 -12.60 -13.11
C LYS A 205 13.41 -12.21 -11.75
N TRP A 206 12.49 -11.25 -11.73
CA TRP A 206 11.89 -10.75 -10.49
C TRP A 206 10.72 -11.58 -9.98
N LYS A 207 10.25 -12.53 -10.76
CA LYS A 207 9.15 -13.40 -10.32
C LYS A 207 9.53 -14.11 -9.02
N LEU A 208 8.70 -13.91 -7.99
CA LEU A 208 8.79 -14.67 -6.75
C LEU A 208 8.35 -16.12 -7.02
N LEU A 209 9.22 -17.06 -6.76
CA LEU A 209 8.94 -18.48 -6.96
C LEU A 209 8.39 -19.12 -5.66
N PRO A 210 7.70 -20.27 -5.73
CA PRO A 210 7.06 -20.88 -4.56
C PRO A 210 8.02 -21.23 -3.41
N PHE A 211 9.32 -21.32 -3.69
CA PHE A 211 10.35 -21.64 -2.69
C PHE A 211 11.19 -20.43 -2.27
N ASP A 212 10.99 -19.27 -2.90
CA ASP A 212 11.66 -18.05 -2.50
C ASP A 212 11.10 -17.59 -1.15
N ASP A 213 11.97 -17.30 -0.20
CA ASP A 213 11.62 -16.69 1.06
C ASP A 213 11.78 -15.18 0.96
N GLU A 214 10.80 -14.47 1.47
CA GLU A 214 10.82 -13.00 1.51
C GLU A 214 10.36 -12.50 2.88
N PHE A 215 10.59 -11.22 3.14
CA PHE A 215 10.08 -10.54 4.31
C PHE A 215 9.52 -9.16 3.93
N THR A 216 8.59 -8.70 4.74
CA THR A 216 8.06 -7.32 4.68
C THR A 216 8.49 -6.58 5.93
N PHE A 217 9.03 -5.39 5.74
CA PHE A 217 9.29 -4.45 6.82
C PHE A 217 8.58 -3.13 6.52
N MET A 218 7.90 -2.61 7.52
CA MET A 218 7.31 -1.28 7.48
C MET A 218 7.61 -0.55 8.79
N ARG A 219 7.95 0.74 8.69
CA ARG A 219 8.05 1.64 9.84
C ARG A 219 7.19 2.86 9.59
N VAL A 220 6.22 3.08 10.43
CA VAL A 220 5.39 4.29 10.45
C VAL A 220 5.86 5.17 11.59
N THR A 221 6.14 6.43 11.30
CA THR A 221 6.49 7.44 12.30
C THR A 221 5.51 8.60 12.24
N ILE A 222 4.84 8.87 13.34
CA ILE A 222 3.88 9.97 13.49
C ILE A 222 4.40 10.90 14.58
N LYS A 223 4.38 12.20 14.33
CA LYS A 223 4.73 13.22 15.31
C LYS A 223 3.64 14.29 15.39
N GLY A 224 3.31 14.72 16.58
CA GLY A 224 2.35 15.77 16.86
C GLY A 224 2.27 16.03 18.35
N ASP A 225 1.84 17.23 18.77
CA ASP A 225 1.68 17.62 20.16
C ASP A 225 2.91 17.35 21.06
N ASN A 226 4.14 17.44 20.50
CA ASN A 226 5.41 17.08 21.10
C ASN A 226 5.59 15.57 21.41
N GLU A 227 4.72 14.72 20.89
CA GLU A 227 4.81 13.27 20.98
C GLU A 227 5.36 12.67 19.69
N LYS A 228 5.93 11.47 19.82
CA LYS A 228 6.40 10.68 18.68
C LYS A 228 5.98 9.23 18.87
N HIS A 229 5.22 8.73 17.92
CA HIS A 229 4.79 7.33 17.86
C HIS A 229 5.49 6.64 16.71
N VAL A 230 6.02 5.46 16.95
CA VAL A 230 6.71 4.64 15.95
C VAL A 230 6.10 3.24 15.97
N TRP A 231 5.61 2.81 14.82
CA TRP A 231 5.14 1.45 14.62
C TRP A 231 6.06 0.71 13.68
N GLU A 232 6.44 -0.50 14.04
CA GLU A 232 7.20 -1.39 13.17
C GLU A 232 6.43 -2.67 12.90
N LEU A 233 6.34 -3.02 11.62
CA LEU A 233 5.88 -4.32 11.15
C LEU A 233 7.07 -5.08 10.62
N TYR A 234 7.16 -6.34 11.03
CA TYR A 234 8.05 -7.32 10.42
C TYR A 234 7.32 -8.65 10.26
N ASP A 235 7.33 -9.18 9.06
CA ASP A 235 6.76 -10.50 8.76
C ASP A 235 7.63 -11.21 7.73
N GLU A 236 7.59 -12.54 7.73
CA GLU A 236 8.34 -13.40 6.82
C GLU A 236 7.40 -14.39 6.12
N THR A 237 7.88 -14.98 5.02
CA THR A 237 7.19 -16.11 4.37
C THR A 237 6.84 -17.17 5.41
N ASP A 238 5.57 -17.52 5.52
CA ASP A 238 5.11 -18.56 6.44
C ASP A 238 5.56 -19.94 5.95
N LYS A 239 6.34 -20.63 6.78
CA LYS A 239 6.95 -21.93 6.41
C LYS A 239 5.93 -23.06 6.25
N LYS A 240 4.76 -22.95 6.89
CA LYS A 240 3.74 -24.01 6.84
C LYS A 240 2.82 -23.84 5.63
N THR A 241 2.30 -22.64 5.43
CA THR A 241 1.36 -22.34 4.34
C THR A 241 2.07 -21.96 3.06
N ARG A 242 3.34 -21.57 3.11
CA ARG A 242 4.13 -21.00 2.01
C ARG A 242 3.55 -19.69 1.47
N LEU A 243 2.67 -19.06 2.21
CA LEU A 243 2.22 -17.70 1.89
C LEU A 243 3.38 -16.73 2.10
N SER A 244 3.65 -15.91 1.09
CA SER A 244 4.67 -14.88 1.16
C SER A 244 4.29 -13.81 2.19
N SER A 245 5.26 -13.13 2.76
CA SER A 245 5.02 -12.08 3.74
C SER A 245 4.15 -10.94 3.16
N MET A 246 4.44 -10.50 1.94
CA MET A 246 3.63 -9.47 1.28
C MET A 246 2.18 -9.92 1.09
N SER A 247 1.96 -11.19 0.72
CA SER A 247 0.60 -11.75 0.62
C SER A 247 -0.11 -11.81 1.97
N ARG A 248 0.63 -12.10 3.05
CA ARG A 248 0.09 -12.14 4.41
C ARG A 248 -0.26 -10.74 4.91
N THR A 249 0.68 -9.80 4.85
CA THR A 249 0.50 -8.44 5.38
C THR A 249 -0.56 -7.66 4.62
N THR A 250 -0.58 -7.74 3.29
CA THR A 250 -1.61 -7.12 2.45
C THR A 250 -2.95 -7.87 2.58
N GLY A 251 -2.93 -9.19 2.40
CA GLY A 251 -4.15 -9.99 2.39
C GLY A 251 -4.87 -10.01 3.74
N TYR A 252 -4.15 -10.09 4.85
CA TYR A 252 -4.80 -10.07 6.16
C TYR A 252 -5.32 -8.70 6.57
N THR A 253 -4.68 -7.60 6.15
CA THR A 253 -5.27 -6.26 6.30
C THR A 253 -6.59 -6.18 5.51
N CYS A 254 -6.59 -6.64 4.27
CA CYS A 254 -7.80 -6.73 3.44
C CYS A 254 -8.89 -7.59 4.11
N CYS A 255 -8.53 -8.77 4.64
CA CYS A 255 -9.48 -9.68 5.31
C CYS A 255 -10.06 -9.06 6.60
N ALA A 256 -9.25 -8.38 7.40
CA ALA A 256 -9.73 -7.67 8.59
C ALA A 256 -10.79 -6.63 8.21
N MET A 257 -10.57 -5.89 7.13
CA MET A 257 -11.52 -4.90 6.64
C MET A 257 -12.77 -5.54 6.02
N ALA A 258 -12.64 -6.72 5.41
CA ALA A 258 -13.78 -7.48 4.94
C ALA A 258 -14.70 -7.91 6.09
N GLU A 259 -14.13 -8.35 7.23
CA GLU A 259 -14.92 -8.65 8.43
C GLU A 259 -15.69 -7.44 8.96
N VAL A 260 -15.14 -6.22 8.86
CA VAL A 260 -15.83 -4.98 9.28
C VAL A 260 -17.11 -4.76 8.45
N ILE A 261 -17.08 -4.98 7.14
CA ILE A 261 -18.28 -4.86 6.29
C ILE A 261 -19.26 -6.01 6.59
N LEU A 262 -18.81 -7.26 6.53
CA LEU A 262 -19.65 -8.44 6.68
C LEU A 262 -20.31 -8.56 8.07
N SER A 263 -19.68 -7.99 9.10
CA SER A 263 -20.26 -7.92 10.46
C SER A 263 -21.12 -6.67 10.69
N ASN A 264 -21.45 -5.90 9.65
CA ASN A 264 -22.23 -4.66 9.71
C ASN A 264 -21.68 -3.62 10.71
N GLN A 265 -20.35 -3.58 10.89
CA GLN A 265 -19.71 -2.59 11.75
C GLN A 265 -19.49 -1.24 11.05
N TRP A 266 -19.77 -1.16 9.74
CA TRP A 266 -19.70 0.06 8.95
C TRP A 266 -21.00 0.25 8.16
N GLY A 267 -21.74 1.29 8.46
CA GLY A 267 -23.07 1.52 7.86
C GLY A 267 -23.14 2.76 6.96
N ARG A 268 -22.02 3.18 6.38
CA ARG A 268 -21.96 4.40 5.56
C ARG A 268 -21.58 4.07 4.12
N PRO A 269 -22.37 4.42 3.09
CA PRO A 269 -21.98 4.28 1.71
C PRO A 269 -20.92 5.32 1.34
N GLY A 270 -20.04 4.98 0.40
CA GLY A 270 -18.97 5.85 -0.09
C GLY A 270 -17.64 5.14 -0.27
N ILE A 271 -16.62 5.91 -0.61
CA ILE A 271 -15.22 5.45 -0.73
C ILE A 271 -14.46 5.83 0.53
N PHE A 272 -13.83 4.85 1.17
CA PHE A 272 -13.11 5.05 2.42
C PHE A 272 -11.71 4.42 2.34
N PRO A 273 -10.66 5.21 2.15
CA PRO A 273 -9.28 4.75 2.32
C PRO A 273 -8.92 4.56 3.80
N GLY A 274 -7.76 3.94 4.04
CA GLY A 274 -7.32 3.49 5.36
C GLY A 274 -7.34 4.57 6.44
N GLU A 275 -6.93 5.77 6.13
CA GLU A 275 -6.89 6.89 7.08
C GLU A 275 -8.27 7.34 7.55
N LEU A 276 -9.30 7.18 6.73
CA LEU A 276 -10.66 7.55 7.14
C LEU A 276 -11.30 6.48 8.02
N VAL A 277 -11.02 5.21 7.78
CA VAL A 277 -11.54 4.11 8.62
C VAL A 277 -10.74 3.96 9.91
N GLY A 278 -9.45 4.26 9.90
CA GLY A 278 -8.56 4.22 11.05
C GLY A 278 -8.97 5.19 12.19
N ARG A 279 -9.68 6.28 11.89
CA ARG A 279 -10.25 7.20 12.89
C ARG A 279 -11.23 6.52 13.84
N GLU A 280 -11.84 5.42 13.43
CA GLU A 280 -12.68 4.60 14.30
C GLU A 280 -11.80 3.66 15.14
N SER A 281 -11.53 4.02 16.40
CA SER A 281 -10.66 3.27 17.31
C SER A 281 -10.99 1.77 17.41
N ARG A 282 -12.26 1.39 17.29
CA ARG A 282 -12.66 -0.02 17.28
C ARG A 282 -12.14 -0.76 16.04
N ILE A 283 -12.15 -0.11 14.86
CA ILE A 283 -11.66 -0.70 13.61
C ILE A 283 -10.14 -0.84 13.66
N PHE A 284 -9.43 0.21 14.10
CA PHE A 284 -8.00 0.14 14.34
C PHE A 284 -7.63 -1.05 15.24
N LYS A 285 -8.27 -1.17 16.40
CA LYS A 285 -8.03 -2.27 17.34
C LYS A 285 -8.36 -3.64 16.75
N HIS A 286 -9.43 -3.74 15.95
CA HIS A 286 -9.78 -4.97 15.25
C HIS A 286 -8.68 -5.39 14.28
N VAL A 287 -8.20 -4.47 13.42
CA VAL A 287 -7.12 -4.76 12.46
C VAL A 287 -5.85 -5.21 13.17
N ILE A 288 -5.43 -4.50 14.25
CA ILE A 288 -4.23 -4.88 15.01
C ILE A 288 -4.39 -6.28 15.64
N SER A 289 -5.55 -6.60 16.24
CA SER A 289 -5.82 -7.92 16.81
C SER A 289 -5.81 -9.02 15.74
N PHE A 290 -6.46 -8.76 14.60
CA PHE A 290 -6.55 -9.68 13.48
C PHE A 290 -5.18 -10.09 12.92
N LEU A 291 -4.26 -9.12 12.79
CA LEU A 291 -2.89 -9.36 12.37
C LEU A 291 -2.10 -10.13 13.41
N LYS A 292 -2.22 -9.74 14.67
CA LYS A 292 -1.56 -10.42 15.81
C LYS A 292 -1.97 -11.89 15.95
N GLU A 293 -3.25 -12.22 15.79
CA GLU A 293 -3.77 -13.59 15.82
C GLU A 293 -3.18 -14.46 14.70
N ARG A 294 -2.68 -13.83 13.63
CA ARG A 294 -2.03 -14.49 12.50
C ARG A 294 -0.51 -14.42 12.55
N ASN A 295 0.02 -14.11 13.75
CA ASN A 295 1.46 -14.02 14.04
C ASN A 295 2.22 -13.02 13.17
N ILE A 296 1.58 -11.93 12.76
CA ILE A 296 2.28 -10.78 12.15
C ILE A 296 2.79 -9.90 13.28
N GLU A 297 4.11 -9.71 13.33
CA GLU A 297 4.74 -8.84 14.32
C GLU A 297 4.50 -7.37 13.92
N LEU A 298 3.61 -6.71 14.64
CA LEU A 298 3.33 -5.28 14.53
C LEU A 298 3.36 -4.71 15.94
N VAL A 299 4.31 -3.83 16.20
CA VAL A 299 4.58 -3.29 17.53
C VAL A 299 4.75 -1.77 17.51
N GLU A 300 4.27 -1.12 18.54
CA GLU A 300 4.60 0.27 18.85
C GLU A 300 5.89 0.29 19.68
N CYS A 301 6.89 1.12 19.27
CA CYS A 301 8.25 1.17 19.82
C CYS A 301 8.48 2.43 20.66
#